data_a6002f632961fb123371fb3a9f8b2226
#
_entry.id   a6002f632961fb123371fb3a9f8b2226
#
_cell.length_a   1.000
_cell.length_b   1.000
_cell.length_c   1.000
_cell.angle_alpha   90.00
_cell.angle_beta   90.00
_cell.angle_gamma   90.00
#
_symmetry.space_group_name_H-M   'P 1'
#
loop_
_entity.id
_entity.type
_entity.pdbx_description
1 polymer ?
#
loop_
_entity_poly.entity_id
_entity_poly.type
_entity_poly.pdbx_seq_one_letter_code
_entity_poly.pdbx_strand_id
1 'polypeptide(L)'
;MSPLLGNRTSYAGFFDVAAEGAGYEQQMFAWYFPAVGSQGSYPHAPNHDAPLLMWLQGGPGGSSMFGLFVELGPFRVTASNELEPMPHTWCDDKYSCLFIDNPVGAGFSYTTADDG
;
A
#
# COMPACT_ATOMS: atom_id res chain seq x y z
N MET A 1 14.88 -1.08 -2.52
CA MET A 1 14.02 -0.38 -3.50
C MET A 1 13.80 -1.29 -4.69
N SER A 2 12.57 -1.51 -5.08
CA SER A 2 12.27 -2.38 -6.23
C SER A 2 12.55 -1.64 -7.55
N PRO A 3 13.31 -2.23 -8.50
CA PRO A 3 13.49 -1.64 -9.83
C PRO A 3 12.17 -1.43 -10.58
N LEU A 4 11.15 -2.22 -10.25
CA LEU A 4 9.83 -2.13 -10.88
C LEU A 4 9.09 -0.83 -10.50
N LEU A 5 9.43 -0.25 -9.36
CA LEU A 5 8.81 0.98 -8.88
C LEU A 5 9.63 2.23 -9.23
N GLY A 6 10.58 2.09 -10.16
CA GLY A 6 11.54 3.16 -10.45
C GLY A 6 12.35 3.47 -9.20
N ASN A 7 12.62 4.73 -8.95
CA ASN A 7 13.37 5.16 -7.76
C ASN A 7 12.47 5.58 -6.59
N ARG A 8 11.19 5.20 -6.63
CA ARG A 8 10.26 5.57 -5.58
C ARG A 8 10.43 4.66 -4.36
N THR A 9 10.61 5.29 -3.20
CA THR A 9 10.65 4.58 -1.94
C THR A 9 9.25 4.09 -1.56
N SER A 10 9.16 2.85 -1.10
CA SER A 10 7.94 2.30 -0.54
C SER A 10 8.26 1.23 0.49
N TYR A 11 7.31 0.95 1.37
CA TYR A 11 7.46 -0.05 2.44
C TYR A 11 6.21 -0.92 2.45
N ALA A 12 6.40 -2.22 2.29
CA ALA A 12 5.30 -3.19 2.32
C ALA A 12 5.58 -4.24 3.38
N GLY A 13 4.54 -4.70 4.06
CA GLY A 13 4.71 -5.71 5.08
C GLY A 13 3.41 -6.05 5.80
N PHE A 14 3.54 -6.88 6.81
CA PHE A 14 2.43 -7.33 7.63
C PHE A 14 2.56 -6.80 9.04
N PHE A 15 1.41 -6.54 9.67
CA PHE A 15 1.36 -6.25 11.10
C PHE A 15 0.30 -7.13 11.76
N ASP A 16 0.61 -7.54 13.00
CA ASP A 16 -0.23 -8.46 13.75
C ASP A 16 -1.38 -7.70 14.42
N VAL A 17 -2.60 -8.16 14.19
CA VAL A 17 -3.82 -7.60 14.80
C VAL A 17 -4.53 -8.61 15.68
N ALA A 18 -3.95 -9.79 15.89
CA ALA A 18 -4.53 -10.78 16.80
C ALA A 18 -4.53 -10.25 18.23
N ALA A 19 -5.53 -10.66 19.00
CA ALA A 19 -5.57 -10.36 20.43
C ALA A 19 -4.39 -11.02 21.13
N GLU A 20 -3.86 -10.37 22.15
CA GLU A 20 -2.78 -10.93 22.96
C GLU A 20 -3.20 -12.29 23.54
N GLY A 21 -2.36 -13.30 23.37
CA GLY A 21 -2.63 -14.64 23.85
C GLY A 21 -3.63 -15.44 23.02
N ALA A 22 -3.99 -14.97 21.83
CA ALA A 22 -5.01 -15.60 20.98
C ALA A 22 -4.66 -17.02 20.51
N GLY A 23 -3.38 -17.37 20.40
CA GLY A 23 -2.95 -18.69 19.95
C GLY A 23 -3.05 -18.87 18.43
N TYR A 24 -3.35 -17.81 17.69
CA TYR A 24 -3.39 -17.79 16.23
C TYR A 24 -2.84 -16.46 15.73
N GLU A 25 -2.48 -16.40 14.46
CA GLU A 25 -2.02 -15.17 13.81
C GLU A 25 -3.17 -14.51 13.05
N GLN A 26 -3.20 -13.18 13.11
CA GLN A 26 -4.01 -12.36 12.20
C GLN A 26 -3.10 -11.27 11.66
N GLN A 27 -2.72 -11.43 10.40
CA GLN A 27 -1.76 -10.54 9.76
C GLN A 27 -2.47 -9.68 8.73
N MET A 28 -2.34 -8.37 8.87
CA MET A 28 -2.84 -7.42 7.88
C MET A 28 -1.70 -6.91 7.02
N PHE A 29 -1.89 -6.98 5.71
CA PHE A 29 -0.94 -6.46 4.74
C PHE A 29 -1.16 -4.97 4.55
N ALA A 30 -0.06 -4.22 4.54
CA ALA A 30 -0.07 -2.78 4.27
C ALA A 30 1.07 -2.42 3.31
N TRP A 31 0.82 -1.45 2.44
CA TRP A 31 1.84 -0.89 1.55
C TRP A 31 1.83 0.63 1.68
N TYR A 32 2.95 1.18 2.10
CA TYR A 32 3.13 2.59 2.40
C TYR A 32 4.02 3.25 1.35
N PHE A 33 3.54 4.37 0.81
CA PHE A 33 4.25 5.21 -0.12
C PHE A 33 4.43 6.59 0.50
N PRO A 34 5.62 6.92 1.03
CA PRO A 34 5.86 8.28 1.51
C PRO A 34 5.75 9.28 0.36
N ALA A 35 5.29 10.49 0.66
CA ALA A 35 5.27 11.57 -0.33
C ALA A 35 6.67 11.81 -0.87
N VAL A 36 6.75 12.18 -2.14
CA VAL A 36 8.02 12.49 -2.79
C VAL A 36 8.45 13.89 -2.36
N GLY A 37 9.71 14.05 -1.95
CA GLY A 37 10.26 15.37 -1.61
C GLY A 37 10.31 16.28 -2.84
N SER A 38 9.93 17.54 -2.64
CA SER A 38 9.72 18.51 -3.71
C SER A 38 11.00 19.13 -4.28
N GLN A 39 12.15 18.77 -3.76
CA GLN A 39 13.40 19.42 -4.12
C GLN A 39 14.29 18.51 -4.96
N GLY A 40 14.20 18.64 -6.25
CA GLY A 40 15.16 18.35 -7.32
C GLY A 40 16.32 17.36 -7.13
N SER A 41 16.39 16.65 -6.03
CA SER A 41 17.41 15.63 -5.80
C SER A 41 16.91 14.28 -6.29
N TYR A 42 17.71 13.65 -7.09
CA TYR A 42 17.46 12.30 -7.60
C TYR A 42 18.39 11.33 -6.87
N PRO A 43 17.87 10.22 -6.30
CA PRO A 43 16.46 9.89 -6.15
C PRO A 43 15.74 10.83 -5.18
N HIS A 44 14.47 11.10 -5.44
CA HIS A 44 13.69 12.00 -4.60
C HIS A 44 13.62 11.44 -3.17
N ALA A 45 14.18 12.19 -2.21
CA ALA A 45 14.11 11.81 -0.81
C ALA A 45 12.64 11.77 -0.35
N PRO A 46 12.22 10.73 0.40
CA PRO A 46 10.86 10.67 0.90
C PRO A 46 10.59 11.79 1.90
N ASN A 47 9.39 12.36 1.83
CA ASN A 47 8.91 13.34 2.80
C ASN A 47 7.92 12.68 3.76
N HIS A 48 8.41 12.23 4.90
CA HIS A 48 7.59 11.58 5.92
C HIS A 48 6.75 12.57 6.74
N ASP A 49 6.97 13.87 6.59
CA ASP A 49 6.19 14.90 7.28
C ASP A 49 4.91 15.29 6.54
N ALA A 50 4.73 14.80 5.32
CA ALA A 50 3.52 15.05 4.55
C ALA A 50 2.29 14.38 5.22
N PRO A 51 1.09 14.95 5.04
CA PRO A 51 -0.13 14.30 5.53
C PRO A 51 -0.29 12.90 4.95
N LEU A 52 -0.81 11.98 5.75
CA LEU A 52 -1.02 10.59 5.37
C LEU A 52 -2.46 10.36 4.95
N LEU A 53 -2.65 9.80 3.77
CA LEU A 53 -3.93 9.28 3.29
C LEU A 53 -3.94 7.77 3.42
N MET A 54 -4.93 7.24 4.08
CA MET A 54 -5.13 5.79 4.21
C MET A 54 -6.30 5.36 3.32
N TRP A 55 -6.08 4.33 2.51
CA TRP A 55 -7.09 3.77 1.63
C TRP A 55 -7.51 2.39 2.09
N LEU A 56 -8.81 2.21 2.24
CA LEU A 56 -9.43 0.92 2.56
C LEU A 56 -10.44 0.62 1.45
N GLN A 57 -10.17 -0.43 0.68
CA GLN A 57 -11.06 -0.85 -0.39
C GLN A 57 -12.38 -1.37 0.17
N GLY A 58 -13.45 -1.08 -0.53
CA GLY A 58 -14.77 -1.57 -0.19
C GLY A 58 -15.06 -2.95 -0.78
N GLY A 59 -16.33 -3.30 -0.75
CA GLY A 59 -16.77 -4.54 -1.33
C GLY A 59 -17.84 -5.28 -0.53
N PRO A 60 -17.78 -5.43 0.81
CA PRO A 60 -16.60 -5.46 1.66
C PRO A 60 -15.65 -6.62 1.31
N GLY A 61 -14.39 -6.51 1.72
CA GLY A 61 -13.40 -7.57 1.54
C GLY A 61 -12.58 -7.49 0.25
N GLY A 62 -12.74 -6.43 -0.53
CA GLY A 62 -11.87 -6.18 -1.68
C GLY A 62 -10.45 -5.80 -1.23
N SER A 63 -9.45 -6.24 -2.01
CA SER A 63 -8.07 -5.86 -1.73
C SER A 63 -7.84 -4.38 -2.03
N SER A 64 -7.14 -3.68 -1.14
CA SER A 64 -6.73 -2.29 -1.36
C SER A 64 -5.68 -2.16 -2.45
N MET A 65 -5.09 -3.28 -2.89
CA MET A 65 -4.22 -3.28 -4.07
C MET A 65 -4.99 -2.91 -5.34
N PHE A 66 -6.30 -3.14 -5.39
CA PHE A 66 -7.14 -2.65 -6.47
C PHE A 66 -7.11 -1.11 -6.52
N GLY A 67 -7.36 -0.45 -5.39
CA GLY A 67 -7.28 1.01 -5.32
C GLY A 67 -5.88 1.52 -5.65
N LEU A 68 -4.85 0.81 -5.20
CA LEU A 68 -3.47 1.18 -5.47
C LEU A 68 -3.15 1.16 -6.97
N PHE A 69 -3.50 0.09 -7.68
CA PHE A 69 -3.07 -0.11 -9.06
C PHE A 69 -4.09 0.33 -10.11
N VAL A 70 -5.33 0.59 -9.73
CA VAL A 70 -6.41 0.88 -10.68
C VAL A 70 -7.04 2.25 -10.46
N GLU A 71 -7.06 2.75 -9.22
CA GLU A 71 -7.84 3.95 -8.89
C GLU A 71 -6.97 5.18 -8.63
N LEU A 72 -6.19 5.19 -7.54
CA LEU A 72 -5.56 6.42 -7.05
C LEU A 72 -4.10 6.29 -6.62
N GLY A 73 -3.55 5.09 -6.68
CA GLY A 73 -2.17 4.87 -6.29
C GLY A 73 -1.15 5.47 -7.26
N PRO A 74 0.14 5.40 -6.92
CA PRO A 74 1.17 6.04 -7.74
C PRO A 74 1.50 5.32 -9.04
N PHE A 75 1.10 4.06 -9.18
CA PHE A 75 1.41 3.23 -10.35
C PHE A 75 0.18 2.47 -10.83
N ARG A 76 0.17 2.16 -12.11
CA ARG A 76 -0.80 1.23 -12.70
C ARG A 76 -0.08 0.13 -13.45
N VAL A 77 -0.77 -0.99 -13.66
CA VAL A 77 -0.26 -2.12 -14.43
C VAL A 77 -0.77 -1.99 -15.86
N THR A 78 0.14 -2.05 -16.83
CA THR A 78 -0.21 -1.98 -18.25
C THR A 78 -0.70 -3.33 -18.77
N ALA A 79 -1.24 -3.33 -19.99
CA ALA A 79 -1.66 -4.57 -20.67
C ALA A 79 -0.49 -5.55 -20.88
N SER A 80 0.75 -5.06 -20.91
CA SER A 80 1.96 -5.89 -21.02
C SER A 80 2.53 -6.31 -19.66
N ASN A 81 1.77 -6.14 -18.58
CA ASN A 81 2.16 -6.46 -17.20
C ASN A 81 3.38 -5.67 -16.70
N GLU A 82 3.52 -4.44 -17.17
CA GLU A 82 4.55 -3.53 -16.70
C GLU A 82 3.92 -2.48 -15.78
N LEU A 83 4.72 -1.93 -14.87
CA LEU A 83 4.30 -0.81 -14.04
C LEU A 83 4.65 0.50 -14.74
N GLU A 84 3.68 1.41 -14.75
CA GLU A 84 3.90 2.78 -15.21
C GLU A 84 3.32 3.78 -14.20
N PRO A 85 3.85 5.01 -14.14
CA PRO A 85 3.30 6.02 -13.25
C PRO A 85 1.83 6.31 -13.58
N MET A 86 1.00 6.43 -12.55
CA MET A 86 -0.39 6.81 -12.70
C MET A 86 -0.47 8.29 -13.07
N PRO A 87 -1.17 8.69 -14.16
CA PRO A 87 -1.24 10.09 -14.59
C PRO A 87 -1.87 11.01 -13.55
N HIS A 88 -2.84 10.49 -12.80
CA HIS A 88 -3.53 11.22 -11.73
C HIS A 88 -3.50 10.38 -10.48
N THR A 89 -2.73 10.81 -9.50
CA THR A 89 -2.58 10.10 -8.22
C THR A 89 -2.67 11.08 -7.07
N TRP A 90 -3.16 10.60 -5.93
CA TRP A 90 -3.08 11.35 -4.68
C TRP A 90 -1.75 11.13 -3.97
N CYS A 91 -0.99 10.13 -4.41
CA CYS A 91 0.26 9.70 -3.78
C CYS A 91 1.47 10.34 -4.47
N ASP A 92 1.53 11.65 -4.44
CA ASP A 92 2.56 12.45 -5.10
C ASP A 92 3.48 13.15 -4.09
N ASP A 93 3.79 14.42 -4.32
CA ASP A 93 4.62 15.24 -3.44
C ASP A 93 3.84 15.82 -2.25
N LYS A 94 2.51 15.77 -2.27
CA LYS A 94 1.65 16.39 -1.25
C LYS A 94 1.25 15.43 -0.15
N TYR A 95 1.03 14.16 -0.48
CA TYR A 95 0.49 13.19 0.46
C TYR A 95 1.30 11.89 0.43
N SER A 96 1.53 11.35 1.62
CA SER A 96 1.91 9.95 1.78
C SER A 96 0.66 9.10 1.72
N CYS A 97 0.77 7.88 1.19
CA CYS A 97 -0.36 6.98 1.03
C CYS A 97 -0.10 5.64 1.70
N LEU A 98 -1.13 5.12 2.35
CA LEU A 98 -1.11 3.81 2.98
C LEU A 98 -2.31 3.00 2.48
N PHE A 99 -2.02 1.85 1.88
CA PHE A 99 -3.03 0.92 1.37
C PHE A 99 -3.03 -0.31 2.25
N ILE A 100 -4.19 -0.65 2.82
CA ILE A 100 -4.31 -1.77 3.75
C ILE A 100 -5.36 -2.74 3.22
N ASP A 101 -4.99 -4.02 3.13
CA ASP A 101 -5.93 -5.09 2.85
C ASP A 101 -6.77 -5.36 4.10
N ASN A 102 -8.00 -4.89 4.09
CA ASN A 102 -8.91 -4.91 5.22
C ASN A 102 -10.28 -5.47 4.80
N PRO A 103 -10.90 -6.34 5.58
CA PRO A 103 -10.43 -6.93 6.84
C PRO A 103 -9.45 -8.08 6.65
N VAL A 104 -9.06 -8.74 7.75
CA VAL A 104 -8.27 -9.98 7.71
C VAL A 104 -8.96 -10.98 6.78
N GLY A 105 -8.18 -11.57 5.86
CA GLY A 105 -8.70 -12.43 4.78
C GLY A 105 -8.83 -11.73 3.43
N ALA A 106 -8.82 -10.39 3.40
CA ALA A 106 -8.83 -9.65 2.14
C ALA A 106 -7.42 -9.58 1.55
N GLY A 107 -7.29 -9.78 0.24
CA GLY A 107 -6.01 -9.67 -0.45
C GLY A 107 -4.93 -10.55 0.16
N PHE A 108 -3.82 -9.92 0.56
CA PHE A 108 -2.70 -10.61 1.19
C PHE A 108 -2.85 -10.79 2.71
N SER A 109 -3.82 -10.12 3.32
CA SER A 109 -4.09 -10.27 4.75
C SER A 109 -4.65 -11.65 5.06
N TYR A 110 -4.20 -12.26 6.15
CA TYR A 110 -4.57 -13.64 6.45
C TYR A 110 -4.71 -13.89 7.95
N THR A 111 -5.37 -14.98 8.27
CA THR A 111 -5.45 -15.51 9.63
C THR A 111 -5.14 -17.00 9.63
N THR A 112 -4.52 -17.46 10.72
CA THR A 112 -4.36 -18.88 10.98
C THR A 112 -5.41 -19.41 11.95
N ALA A 113 -6.37 -18.55 12.35
CA ALA A 113 -7.50 -18.98 13.17
C ALA A 113 -8.30 -20.07 12.43
N ASP A 114 -8.66 -21.12 13.18
CA ASP A 114 -9.50 -22.18 12.65
C ASP A 114 -10.96 -21.70 12.70
N ASP A 115 -11.58 -21.61 11.55
CA ASP A 115 -12.97 -21.16 11.42
C ASP A 115 -14.00 -22.23 11.85
N GLY A 116 -13.53 -23.24 12.50
CA GLY A 116 -14.30 -24.28 13.18
C GLY A 116 -15.67 -24.62 12.66
#